data_959ee5a98d25f897a22b4477ce245728
#
_entry.id   959ee5a98d25f897a22b4477ce245728
#
_cell.length_a   1.000
_cell.length_b   1.000
_cell.length_c   1.000
_cell.angle_alpha   90.00
_cell.angle_beta   90.00
_cell.angle_gamma   90.00
#
_symmetry.space_group_name_H-M   'P 1'
#
loop_
_entity.id
_entity.type
_entity.pdbx_description
1 polymer ?
#
loop_
_entity_poly.entity_id
_entity_poly.type
_entity_poly.pdbx_seq_one_letter_code
_entity_poly.pdbx_strand_id
1 'polypeptide(L)'
;MQALKILVVDDDPVTRSLLMKRLSKAECVVETAESGVEAIRMISNTYFDVILTDLMMPGGVDGIGVLETAKENNIKTEVILITAHGSIDNAIVAMKKGANDYLQKPINFDELILRLSKIQNLKHLMKNASDLRVAMETTEQVSSETIQHLEMTVAELQERMLTIRKTLERRDLPPGERIRMALAG
;
A
#
# COMPACT_ATOMS: atom_id res chain seq x y z
N MET A 1 -13.17 0.42 -8.56
CA MET A 1 -12.52 0.18 -7.23
C MET A 1 -12.01 -1.26 -7.23
N GLN A 2 -10.89 -1.55 -6.58
CA GLN A 2 -10.40 -2.93 -6.50
C GLN A 2 -11.24 -3.70 -5.48
N ALA A 3 -11.72 -4.91 -5.86
CA ALA A 3 -12.49 -5.77 -4.97
C ALA A 3 -11.66 -6.18 -3.76
N LEU A 4 -12.26 -6.21 -2.56
CA LEU A 4 -11.60 -6.74 -1.37
C LEU A 4 -11.46 -8.25 -1.48
N LYS A 5 -10.25 -8.77 -1.19
CA LYS A 5 -10.03 -10.21 -1.05
C LYS A 5 -10.20 -10.60 0.42
N ILE A 6 -11.21 -11.42 0.69
CA ILE A 6 -11.68 -11.76 2.04
C ILE A 6 -11.52 -13.25 2.29
N LEU A 7 -10.92 -13.61 3.43
CA LEU A 7 -10.95 -14.97 3.96
C LEU A 7 -12.02 -15.06 5.05
N VAL A 8 -12.93 -16.03 4.92
CA VAL A 8 -13.95 -16.36 5.93
C VAL A 8 -13.55 -17.64 6.63
N VAL A 9 -13.35 -17.58 7.94
CA VAL A 9 -12.93 -18.70 8.78
C VAL A 9 -14.02 -18.98 9.83
N ASP A 10 -14.67 -20.12 9.74
CA ASP A 10 -15.75 -20.52 10.65
C ASP A 10 -15.88 -22.05 10.55
N ASP A 11 -16.06 -22.76 11.63
CA ASP A 11 -16.24 -24.23 11.60
C ASP A 11 -17.65 -24.64 11.16
N ASP A 12 -18.65 -23.75 11.29
CA ASP A 12 -20.02 -23.98 10.79
C ASP A 12 -20.12 -23.77 9.28
N PRO A 13 -20.38 -24.82 8.48
CA PRO A 13 -20.50 -24.71 7.03
C PRO A 13 -21.66 -23.83 6.57
N VAL A 14 -22.72 -23.69 7.39
CA VAL A 14 -23.88 -22.85 7.06
C VAL A 14 -23.49 -21.38 7.14
N THR A 15 -22.80 -20.98 8.21
CA THR A 15 -22.28 -19.63 8.38
C THR A 15 -21.28 -19.27 7.26
N ARG A 16 -20.33 -20.16 6.95
CA ARG A 16 -19.38 -19.95 5.85
C ARG A 16 -20.08 -19.73 4.51
N SER A 17 -21.03 -20.59 4.17
CA SER A 17 -21.78 -20.50 2.90
C SER A 17 -22.60 -19.21 2.82
N LEU A 18 -23.23 -18.81 3.92
CA LEU A 18 -24.04 -17.59 3.99
C LEU A 18 -23.15 -16.33 3.82
N LEU A 19 -22.03 -16.25 4.55
CA LEU A 19 -21.06 -15.16 4.42
C LEU A 19 -20.51 -15.09 3.01
N MET A 20 -20.03 -16.19 2.45
CA MET A 20 -19.51 -16.25 1.08
C MET A 20 -20.54 -15.71 0.07
N LYS A 21 -21.80 -16.18 0.14
CA LYS A 21 -22.88 -15.75 -0.77
C LYS A 21 -23.18 -14.25 -0.64
N ARG A 22 -23.22 -13.73 0.57
CA ARG A 22 -23.53 -12.31 0.83
C ARG A 22 -22.39 -11.40 0.40
N LEU A 23 -21.15 -11.76 0.73
CA LEU A 23 -19.96 -10.97 0.38
C LEU A 23 -19.67 -10.99 -1.12
N SER A 24 -19.89 -12.14 -1.79
CA SER A 24 -19.78 -12.21 -3.26
C SER A 24 -20.78 -11.31 -3.97
N LYS A 25 -22.01 -11.15 -3.41
CA LYS A 25 -22.99 -10.17 -3.93
C LYS A 25 -22.55 -8.71 -3.73
N ALA A 26 -21.70 -8.46 -2.74
CA ALA A 26 -21.09 -7.15 -2.48
C ALA A 26 -19.76 -6.96 -3.25
N GLU A 27 -19.56 -7.71 -4.33
CA GLU A 27 -18.39 -7.63 -5.23
C GLU A 27 -17.05 -7.91 -4.54
N CYS A 28 -17.04 -8.66 -3.43
CA CYS A 28 -15.83 -9.14 -2.79
C CYS A 28 -15.35 -10.47 -3.39
N VAL A 29 -14.05 -10.68 -3.44
CA VAL A 29 -13.43 -11.99 -3.75
C VAL A 29 -13.31 -12.76 -2.44
N VAL A 30 -14.01 -13.87 -2.31
CA VAL A 30 -14.15 -14.59 -1.03
C VAL A 30 -13.55 -15.98 -1.13
N GLU A 31 -12.63 -16.30 -0.23
CA GLU A 31 -12.17 -17.66 0.06
C GLU A 31 -12.65 -18.08 1.46
N THR A 32 -12.73 -19.38 1.71
CA THR A 32 -13.22 -19.91 2.99
C THR A 32 -12.26 -20.93 3.57
N ALA A 33 -12.18 -20.98 4.90
CA ALA A 33 -11.46 -22.01 5.65
C ALA A 33 -12.41 -22.58 6.73
N GLU A 34 -12.34 -23.88 6.97
CA GLU A 34 -13.19 -24.57 7.93
C GLU A 34 -12.57 -24.68 9.34
N SER A 35 -11.34 -24.23 9.49
CA SER A 35 -10.61 -24.26 10.76
C SER A 35 -9.52 -23.20 10.80
N GLY A 36 -9.08 -22.86 12.01
CA GLY A 36 -7.94 -21.97 12.21
C GLY A 36 -6.63 -22.50 11.60
N VAL A 37 -6.41 -23.83 11.64
CA VAL A 37 -5.23 -24.47 11.03
C VAL A 37 -5.22 -24.28 9.50
N GLU A 38 -6.37 -24.48 8.86
CA GLU A 38 -6.49 -24.25 7.43
C GLU A 38 -6.30 -22.76 7.08
N ALA A 39 -6.88 -21.87 7.87
CA ALA A 39 -6.73 -20.43 7.72
C ALA A 39 -5.26 -20.01 7.78
N ILE A 40 -4.49 -20.49 8.77
CA ILE A 40 -3.05 -20.21 8.88
C ILE A 40 -2.30 -20.63 7.60
N ARG A 41 -2.58 -21.84 7.08
CA ARG A 41 -1.97 -22.31 5.85
C ARG A 41 -2.29 -21.40 4.66
N MET A 42 -3.54 -20.92 4.55
CA MET A 42 -3.95 -20.02 3.46
C MET A 42 -3.29 -18.64 3.61
N ILE A 43 -3.25 -18.09 4.82
CA ILE A 43 -2.63 -16.79 5.13
C ILE A 43 -1.13 -16.82 4.82
N SER A 44 -0.44 -17.92 5.08
CA SER A 44 0.99 -18.08 4.78
C SER A 44 1.31 -18.10 3.28
N ASN A 45 0.35 -18.47 2.43
CA ASN A 45 0.56 -18.62 0.99
C ASN A 45 -0.12 -17.53 0.16
N THR A 46 -1.08 -16.81 0.74
CA THR A 46 -1.93 -15.86 0.01
C THR A 46 -2.21 -14.63 0.85
N TYR A 47 -2.13 -13.47 0.23
CA TYR A 47 -2.54 -12.22 0.84
C TYR A 47 -4.07 -12.06 0.86
N PHE A 48 -4.60 -11.63 1.99
CA PHE A 48 -6.00 -11.23 2.16
C PHE A 48 -6.08 -9.78 2.66
N ASP A 49 -7.06 -9.03 2.15
CA ASP A 49 -7.33 -7.68 2.61
C ASP A 49 -8.02 -7.67 3.96
N VAL A 50 -8.97 -8.61 4.12
CA VAL A 50 -9.77 -8.77 5.33
C VAL A 50 -9.88 -10.26 5.67
N ILE A 51 -9.82 -10.59 6.94
CA ILE A 51 -10.12 -11.91 7.48
C ILE A 51 -11.31 -11.77 8.43
N LEU A 52 -12.36 -12.54 8.16
CA LEU A 52 -13.51 -12.70 9.04
C LEU A 52 -13.36 -14.06 9.71
N THR A 53 -13.14 -14.11 11.01
CA THR A 53 -12.90 -15.38 11.71
C THR A 53 -13.83 -15.55 12.91
N ASP A 54 -14.40 -16.74 13.07
CA ASP A 54 -15.01 -17.07 14.35
C ASP A 54 -13.93 -17.05 15.45
N LEU A 55 -14.31 -16.59 16.62
CA LEU A 55 -13.45 -16.58 17.78
C LEU A 55 -13.22 -18.00 18.31
N MET A 56 -14.28 -18.81 18.36
CA MET A 56 -14.26 -20.13 18.97
C MET A 56 -14.36 -21.21 17.90
N MET A 57 -13.25 -21.87 17.62
CA MET A 57 -13.20 -22.96 16.66
C MET A 57 -12.53 -24.19 17.28
N PRO A 58 -13.02 -25.42 16.98
CA PRO A 58 -12.32 -26.63 17.42
C PRO A 58 -11.01 -26.84 16.66
N GLY A 59 -10.10 -27.64 17.19
CA GLY A 59 -8.88 -28.06 16.47
C GLY A 59 -7.61 -27.32 16.81
N GLY A 60 -7.56 -26.64 17.97
CA GLY A 60 -6.31 -26.13 18.57
C GLY A 60 -5.87 -24.73 18.15
N VAL A 61 -6.43 -24.17 17.07
CA VAL A 61 -6.22 -22.78 16.67
C VAL A 61 -7.58 -22.07 16.64
N ASP A 62 -7.74 -21.11 17.55
CA ASP A 62 -8.91 -20.24 17.64
C ASP A 62 -8.77 -18.97 16.76
N GLY A 63 -9.80 -18.12 16.78
CA GLY A 63 -9.78 -16.87 16.02
C GLY A 63 -8.70 -15.89 16.45
N ILE A 64 -8.23 -15.98 17.71
CA ILE A 64 -7.11 -15.15 18.18
C ILE A 64 -5.80 -15.63 17.55
N GLY A 65 -5.58 -16.94 17.45
CA GLY A 65 -4.40 -17.50 16.77
C GLY A 65 -4.37 -17.14 15.28
N VAL A 66 -5.56 -17.12 14.63
CA VAL A 66 -5.68 -16.65 13.23
C VAL A 66 -5.33 -15.16 13.13
N LEU A 67 -5.81 -14.32 14.04
CA LEU A 67 -5.50 -12.88 14.10
C LEU A 67 -4.00 -12.64 14.25
N GLU A 68 -3.35 -13.30 15.21
CA GLU A 68 -1.91 -13.15 15.46
C GLU A 68 -1.10 -13.53 14.21
N THR A 69 -1.38 -14.70 13.63
CA THR A 69 -0.72 -15.13 12.40
C THR A 69 -0.95 -14.16 11.23
N ALA A 70 -2.15 -13.63 11.10
CA ALA A 70 -2.46 -12.66 10.05
C ALA A 70 -1.63 -11.38 10.20
N LYS A 71 -1.52 -10.86 11.42
CA LYS A 71 -0.77 -9.63 11.70
C LYS A 71 0.75 -9.83 11.61
N GLU A 72 1.27 -11.01 11.97
CA GLU A 72 2.66 -11.38 11.78
C GLU A 72 3.05 -11.48 10.30
N ASN A 73 2.19 -12.10 9.47
CA ASN A 73 2.43 -12.19 8.03
C ASN A 73 2.28 -10.84 7.33
N ASN A 74 1.25 -10.08 7.67
CA ASN A 74 1.03 -8.75 7.10
C ASN A 74 0.20 -7.86 8.03
N ILE A 75 0.84 -6.86 8.61
CA ILE A 75 0.20 -5.88 9.49
C ILE A 75 -0.97 -5.12 8.84
N LYS A 76 -1.01 -5.04 7.50
CA LYS A 76 -2.07 -4.36 6.75
C LYS A 76 -3.32 -5.22 6.54
N THR A 77 -3.27 -6.52 6.84
CA THR A 77 -4.47 -7.37 6.81
C THR A 77 -5.39 -6.98 7.95
N GLU A 78 -6.62 -6.63 7.62
CA GLU A 78 -7.64 -6.31 8.61
C GLU A 78 -8.35 -7.56 9.10
N VAL A 79 -8.49 -7.71 10.42
CA VAL A 79 -9.12 -8.90 11.01
C VAL A 79 -10.35 -8.48 11.81
N ILE A 80 -11.49 -9.07 11.49
CA ILE A 80 -12.75 -8.90 12.20
C ILE A 80 -13.11 -10.25 12.83
N LEU A 81 -13.22 -10.27 14.15
CA LEU A 81 -13.65 -11.44 14.89
C LEU A 81 -15.18 -11.51 14.95
N ILE A 82 -15.71 -12.69 14.76
CA ILE A 82 -17.16 -12.97 14.83
C ILE A 82 -17.38 -14.03 15.90
N THR A 83 -18.37 -13.87 16.76
CA THR A 83 -18.59 -14.85 17.83
C THR A 83 -20.05 -14.91 18.30
N ALA A 84 -20.49 -16.08 18.72
CA ALA A 84 -21.77 -16.27 19.38
C ALA A 84 -21.72 -15.83 20.86
N HIS A 85 -20.56 -15.84 21.50
CA HIS A 85 -20.39 -15.54 22.91
C HIS A 85 -19.50 -14.29 23.08
N GLY A 86 -20.13 -13.12 22.99
CA GLY A 86 -19.47 -11.85 23.19
C GLY A 86 -19.25 -11.54 24.66
N SER A 87 -18.06 -11.86 25.20
CA SER A 87 -17.63 -11.21 26.44
C SER A 87 -16.85 -9.93 26.12
N ILE A 88 -17.05 -8.91 26.92
CA ILE A 88 -16.29 -7.66 26.81
C ILE A 88 -14.80 -7.93 26.91
N ASP A 89 -14.39 -8.86 27.77
CA ASP A 89 -12.99 -9.22 27.98
C ASP A 89 -12.35 -9.81 26.71
N ASN A 90 -13.04 -10.70 26.01
CA ASN A 90 -12.55 -11.26 24.74
C ASN A 90 -12.41 -10.21 23.65
N ALA A 91 -13.35 -9.27 23.57
CA ALA A 91 -13.27 -8.15 22.63
C ALA A 91 -12.07 -7.26 22.94
N ILE A 92 -11.83 -6.93 24.22
CA ILE A 92 -10.66 -6.13 24.63
C ILE A 92 -9.34 -6.85 24.29
N VAL A 93 -9.25 -8.16 24.52
CA VAL A 93 -8.06 -8.95 24.17
C VAL A 93 -7.83 -8.92 22.67
N ALA A 94 -8.86 -9.13 21.86
CA ALA A 94 -8.77 -9.08 20.40
C ALA A 94 -8.29 -7.72 19.89
N MET A 95 -8.87 -6.62 20.41
CA MET A 95 -8.47 -5.27 20.03
C MET A 95 -7.02 -4.96 20.41
N LYS A 96 -6.57 -5.38 21.60
CA LYS A 96 -5.16 -5.22 22.01
C LYS A 96 -4.18 -5.99 21.12
N LYS A 97 -4.61 -7.09 20.53
CA LYS A 97 -3.83 -7.90 19.57
C LYS A 97 -3.92 -7.39 18.13
N GLY A 98 -4.65 -6.29 17.89
CA GLY A 98 -4.72 -5.63 16.60
C GLY A 98 -5.89 -6.05 15.72
N ALA A 99 -6.95 -6.63 16.29
CA ALA A 99 -8.21 -6.80 15.56
C ALA A 99 -8.75 -5.43 15.13
N ASN A 100 -9.27 -5.34 13.91
CA ASN A 100 -9.94 -4.14 13.43
C ASN A 100 -11.30 -3.98 14.10
N ASP A 101 -12.00 -5.10 14.29
CA ASP A 101 -13.34 -5.07 14.86
C ASP A 101 -13.75 -6.43 15.45
N TYR A 102 -14.91 -6.40 16.13
CA TYR A 102 -15.50 -7.55 16.79
C TYR A 102 -17.03 -7.53 16.61
N LEU A 103 -17.58 -8.59 16.03
CA LEU A 103 -19.01 -8.71 15.72
C LEU A 103 -19.64 -9.88 16.48
N GLN A 104 -20.84 -9.66 16.98
CA GLN A 104 -21.61 -10.72 17.64
C GLN A 104 -22.56 -11.41 16.65
N LYS A 105 -22.66 -12.74 16.74
CA LYS A 105 -23.71 -13.52 16.04
C LYS A 105 -25.05 -13.30 16.76
N PRO A 106 -26.19 -13.15 16.07
CA PRO A 106 -26.36 -13.25 14.62
C PRO A 106 -25.78 -12.03 13.89
N ILE A 107 -25.06 -12.27 12.78
CA ILE A 107 -24.35 -11.23 12.04
C ILE A 107 -25.35 -10.28 11.38
N ASN A 108 -25.26 -9.00 11.71
CA ASN A 108 -25.91 -7.95 10.95
C ASN A 108 -25.11 -7.66 9.67
N PHE A 109 -25.63 -8.10 8.52
CA PHE A 109 -24.91 -7.96 7.25
C PHE A 109 -24.78 -6.52 6.80
N ASP A 110 -25.73 -5.64 7.09
CA ASP A 110 -25.64 -4.23 6.73
C ASP A 110 -24.51 -3.55 7.51
N GLU A 111 -24.38 -3.91 8.78
CA GLU A 111 -23.28 -3.46 9.62
C GLU A 111 -21.92 -3.99 9.12
N LEU A 112 -21.83 -5.28 8.77
CA LEU A 112 -20.61 -5.86 8.21
C LEU A 112 -20.21 -5.16 6.91
N ILE A 113 -21.14 -4.96 5.99
CA ILE A 113 -20.87 -4.26 4.72
C ILE A 113 -20.40 -2.81 4.96
N LEU A 114 -20.99 -2.10 5.92
CA LEU A 114 -20.54 -0.76 6.28
C LEU A 114 -19.09 -0.75 6.79
N ARG A 115 -18.70 -1.74 7.61
CA ARG A 115 -17.33 -1.88 8.10
C ARG A 115 -16.35 -2.19 6.97
N LEU A 116 -16.70 -3.11 6.08
CA LEU A 116 -15.90 -3.45 4.91
C LEU A 116 -15.72 -2.25 3.97
N SER A 117 -16.77 -1.46 3.77
CA SER A 117 -16.70 -0.23 2.96
C SER A 117 -15.73 0.81 3.57
N LYS A 118 -15.69 0.94 4.89
CA LYS A 118 -14.71 1.81 5.57
C LYS A 118 -13.27 1.33 5.34
N ILE A 119 -13.02 0.02 5.48
CA ILE A 119 -11.71 -0.58 5.20
C ILE A 119 -11.30 -0.34 3.75
N GLN A 120 -12.21 -0.57 2.81
CA GLN A 120 -11.96 -0.36 1.37
C GLN A 120 -11.61 1.10 1.05
N ASN A 121 -12.35 2.06 1.63
CA ASN A 121 -12.11 3.49 1.44
C ASN A 121 -10.74 3.90 2.01
N LEU A 122 -10.42 3.46 3.23
CA LEU A 122 -9.12 3.74 3.85
C LEU A 122 -7.96 3.19 3.02
N LYS A 123 -8.09 1.95 2.53
CA LYS A 123 -7.11 1.30 1.67
C LYS A 123 -6.90 2.07 0.36
N HIS A 124 -7.99 2.54 -0.26
CA HIS A 124 -7.94 3.36 -1.47
C HIS A 124 -7.21 4.69 -1.22
N LEU A 125 -7.50 5.37 -0.11
CA LEU A 125 -6.83 6.61 0.27
C LEU A 125 -5.34 6.40 0.51
N MET A 126 -4.96 5.33 1.21
CA MET A 126 -3.55 4.98 1.43
C MET A 126 -2.81 4.70 0.13
N LYS A 127 -3.45 3.98 -0.81
CA LYS A 127 -2.86 3.73 -2.14
C LYS A 127 -2.64 5.03 -2.90
N ASN A 128 -3.65 5.89 -2.97
CA ASN A 128 -3.55 7.19 -3.66
C ASN A 128 -2.44 8.07 -3.05
N ALA A 129 -2.32 8.10 -1.72
CA ALA A 129 -1.26 8.84 -1.05
C ALA A 129 0.14 8.28 -1.39
N SER A 130 0.28 6.95 -1.46
CA SER A 130 1.53 6.30 -1.86
C SER A 130 1.88 6.60 -3.33
N ASP A 131 0.90 6.51 -4.23
CA ASP A 131 1.09 6.80 -5.66
C ASP A 131 1.48 8.27 -5.89
N LEU A 132 0.86 9.21 -5.15
CA LEU A 132 1.21 10.63 -5.20
C LEU A 132 2.64 10.89 -4.70
N ARG A 133 3.04 10.23 -3.61
CA ARG A 133 4.39 10.34 -3.08
C ARG A 133 5.45 9.89 -4.09
N VAL A 134 5.24 8.74 -4.72
CA VAL A 134 6.14 8.24 -5.77
C VAL A 134 6.23 9.22 -6.94
N ALA A 135 5.10 9.79 -7.38
CA ALA A 135 5.09 10.80 -8.45
C ALA A 135 5.86 12.06 -8.06
N MET A 136 5.75 12.54 -6.82
CA MET A 136 6.50 13.69 -6.33
C MET A 136 8.01 13.41 -6.29
N GLU A 137 8.44 12.27 -5.74
CA GLU A 137 9.84 11.85 -5.70
C GLU A 137 10.45 11.78 -7.11
N THR A 138 9.72 11.25 -8.08
CA THR A 138 10.15 11.18 -9.48
C THR A 138 10.30 12.59 -10.08
N THR A 139 9.36 13.50 -9.80
CA THR A 139 9.40 14.88 -10.31
C THR A 139 10.58 15.66 -9.72
N GLU A 140 10.86 15.50 -8.43
CA GLU A 140 12.01 16.12 -7.77
C GLU A 140 13.34 15.65 -8.37
N GLN A 141 13.46 14.35 -8.64
CA GLN A 141 14.66 13.78 -9.26
C GLN A 141 14.90 14.36 -10.64
N VAL A 142 13.88 14.36 -11.53
CA VAL A 142 13.97 14.92 -12.88
C VAL A 142 14.33 16.42 -12.84
N SER A 143 13.73 17.17 -11.91
CA SER A 143 14.03 18.58 -11.73
C SER A 143 15.49 18.81 -11.32
N SER A 144 16.01 18.01 -10.37
CA SER A 144 17.42 18.08 -9.93
C SER A 144 18.39 17.78 -11.09
N GLU A 145 18.13 16.74 -11.86
CA GLU A 145 18.97 16.38 -13.02
C GLU A 145 18.98 17.50 -14.07
N THR A 146 17.81 18.11 -14.31
CA THR A 146 17.67 19.24 -15.25
C THR A 146 18.44 20.46 -14.78
N ILE A 147 18.37 20.80 -13.48
CA ILE A 147 19.11 21.92 -12.89
C ILE A 147 20.61 21.69 -13.02
N GLN A 148 21.11 20.50 -12.67
CA GLN A 148 22.53 20.17 -12.81
C GLN A 148 23.02 20.29 -14.27
N HIS A 149 22.22 19.80 -15.21
CA HIS A 149 22.55 19.93 -16.64
C HIS A 149 22.62 21.39 -17.09
N LEU A 150 21.67 22.22 -16.64
CA LEU A 150 21.68 23.65 -16.94
C LEU A 150 22.86 24.37 -16.31
N GLU A 151 23.21 24.05 -15.07
CA GLU A 151 24.39 24.62 -14.40
C GLU A 151 25.69 24.29 -15.16
N MET A 152 25.85 23.04 -15.60
CA MET A 152 27.00 22.63 -16.42
C MET A 152 27.06 23.39 -17.74
N THR A 153 25.91 23.52 -18.42
CA THR A 153 25.81 24.25 -19.69
C THR A 153 26.15 25.74 -19.53
N VAL A 154 25.67 26.35 -18.45
CA VAL A 154 25.99 27.76 -18.13
C VAL A 154 27.46 27.93 -17.86
N ALA A 155 28.09 27.03 -17.08
CA ALA A 155 29.55 27.07 -16.79
C ALA A 155 30.38 26.94 -18.08
N GLU A 156 30.00 26.01 -18.97
CA GLU A 156 30.69 25.83 -20.26
C GLU A 156 30.56 27.08 -21.15
N LEU A 157 29.38 27.68 -21.23
CA LEU A 157 29.18 28.93 -21.98
C LEU A 157 29.96 30.10 -21.41
N GLN A 158 30.07 30.21 -20.08
CA GLN A 158 30.86 31.24 -19.43
C GLN A 158 32.36 31.10 -19.72
N GLU A 159 32.89 29.88 -19.68
CA GLU A 159 34.27 29.59 -20.03
C GLU A 159 34.57 29.93 -21.49
N ARG A 160 33.65 29.55 -22.38
CA ARG A 160 33.76 29.89 -23.81
C ARG A 160 33.73 31.40 -24.05
N MET A 161 32.83 32.12 -23.41
CA MET A 161 32.77 33.58 -23.47
C MET A 161 34.07 34.23 -22.99
N LEU A 162 34.66 33.72 -21.89
CA LEU A 162 35.91 34.21 -21.35
C LEU A 162 37.07 33.99 -22.34
N THR A 163 37.11 32.84 -22.99
CA THR A 163 38.12 32.50 -24.01
C THR A 163 37.99 33.40 -25.23
N ILE A 164 36.76 33.63 -25.74
CA ILE A 164 36.48 34.55 -26.83
C ILE A 164 36.94 35.95 -26.47
N ARG A 165 36.57 36.44 -25.29
CA ARG A 165 36.99 37.76 -24.78
C ARG A 165 38.51 37.92 -24.72
N LYS A 166 39.24 36.96 -24.13
CA LYS A 166 40.69 36.95 -24.06
C LYS A 166 41.33 36.97 -25.45
N THR A 167 40.75 36.22 -26.41
CA THR A 167 41.25 36.17 -27.79
C THR A 167 41.08 37.54 -28.52
N LEU A 168 39.94 38.19 -28.30
CA LEU A 168 39.68 39.51 -28.86
C LEU A 168 40.53 40.63 -28.25
N GLU A 169 40.95 40.53 -27.02
CA GLU A 169 41.77 41.48 -26.28
C GLU A 169 43.29 41.37 -26.67
N ARG A 170 43.70 40.31 -27.37
CA ARG A 170 45.08 40.10 -27.79
C ARG A 170 45.58 41.20 -28.76
N ARG A 171 46.44 42.08 -28.30
CA ARG A 171 46.98 43.19 -29.12
C ARG A 171 48.13 42.81 -30.02
N ASP A 172 48.71 41.62 -29.83
CA ASP A 172 49.81 41.03 -30.61
C ASP A 172 49.37 40.48 -31.98
N LEU A 173 48.05 40.35 -32.20
CA LEU A 173 47.46 39.81 -33.45
C LEU A 173 46.65 40.89 -34.23
N PRO A 174 46.66 40.82 -35.58
CA PRO A 174 45.81 41.69 -36.43
C PRO A 174 44.32 41.48 -36.09
N PRO A 175 43.46 42.51 -36.22
CA PRO A 175 42.04 42.41 -35.88
C PRO A 175 41.29 41.25 -36.57
N GLY A 176 41.58 40.99 -37.84
CA GLY A 176 40.96 39.90 -38.61
C GLY A 176 41.29 38.51 -38.14
N GLU A 177 42.50 38.29 -37.61
CA GLU A 177 42.93 37.00 -37.02
C GLU A 177 42.31 36.77 -35.66
N ARG A 178 42.18 37.80 -34.81
CA ARG A 178 41.45 37.72 -33.54
C ARG A 178 40.04 37.24 -33.67
N ILE A 179 39.31 37.83 -34.64
CA ILE A 179 37.92 37.45 -34.94
C ILE A 179 37.84 36.00 -35.45
N ARG A 180 38.76 35.60 -36.35
CA ARG A 180 38.78 34.23 -36.88
C ARG A 180 39.05 33.18 -35.79
N MET A 181 40.00 33.46 -34.91
CA MET A 181 40.32 32.58 -33.77
C MET A 181 39.20 32.54 -32.74
N ALA A 182 38.53 33.65 -32.43
CA ALA A 182 37.38 33.71 -31.53
C ALA A 182 36.16 32.95 -32.05
N LEU A 183 35.98 32.82 -33.35
CA LEU A 183 34.87 32.07 -33.99
C LEU A 183 35.19 30.57 -34.16
N ALA A 184 36.46 30.18 -34.09
CA ALA A 184 36.91 28.79 -34.26
C ALA A 184 37.00 27.97 -32.96
N GLY A 185 36.94 28.60 -31.78
CA GLY A 185 36.89 27.97 -30.47
C GLY A 185 35.48 28.01 -29.89
#